data_82794667ab54ea33eadf3addfe9148ae
#
_entry.id   82794667ab54ea33eadf3addfe9148ae
#
_cell.length_a   1.000
_cell.length_b   1.000
_cell.length_c   1.000
_cell.angle_alpha   90.00
_cell.angle_beta   90.00
_cell.angle_gamma   90.00
#
_symmetry.space_group_name_H-M   'P 1'
#
loop_
_entity.id
_entity.type
_entity.pdbx_description
1 polymer ?
#
loop_
_entity_poly.entity_id
_entity_poly.type
_entity_poly.pdbx_seq_one_letter_code
_entity_poly.pdbx_strand_id
1 'polypeptide(L)'
;MTVKDVIIEAAYLVGEDEFAVALSGDGVPADDGNAAAGALDEEKYAAFIRCYNLTLHETAIDYLPIRKTVNTVGGKTEFSSLGFSVLRVEGVYDKDGAELPYKVFPTHIVTPLTDVTIVFAVLPPDCAADDGFAYDKTRVSKNIFALGVASEYCFLNGRYTEADNFAKKFRAAVNVAPTLRGGRMKPAKRWGL
;
A
#
# COMPACT_ATOMS: atom_id res chain seq x y z
N MET A 1 -10.31 -9.29 3.10
CA MET A 1 -8.93 -9.69 2.76
C MET A 1 -7.99 -9.04 3.76
N THR A 2 -7.09 -9.83 4.34
CA THR A 2 -6.17 -9.42 5.40
C THR A 2 -4.73 -9.38 4.89
N VAL A 3 -3.82 -8.81 5.68
CA VAL A 3 -2.37 -8.87 5.43
C VAL A 3 -1.90 -10.32 5.39
N LYS A 4 -2.43 -11.17 6.27
CA LYS A 4 -2.17 -12.61 6.32
C LYS A 4 -2.43 -13.30 4.98
N ASP A 5 -3.53 -12.97 4.28
CA ASP A 5 -3.86 -13.55 2.98
C ASP A 5 -2.82 -13.22 1.90
N VAL A 6 -2.21 -12.03 1.99
CA VAL A 6 -1.12 -11.61 1.08
C VAL A 6 0.17 -12.36 1.39
N ILE A 7 0.47 -12.54 2.68
CA ILE A 7 1.67 -13.26 3.13
C ILE A 7 1.62 -14.73 2.71
N ILE A 8 0.48 -15.38 2.85
CA ILE A 8 0.29 -16.77 2.40
C ILE A 8 0.60 -16.89 0.90
N GLU A 9 0.06 -15.98 0.10
CA GLU A 9 0.31 -15.97 -1.35
C GLU A 9 1.80 -15.73 -1.67
N ALA A 10 2.44 -14.80 -0.95
CA ALA A 10 3.87 -14.52 -1.12
C ALA A 10 4.74 -15.73 -0.73
N ALA A 11 4.39 -16.43 0.33
CA ALA A 11 5.08 -17.63 0.79
C ALA A 11 5.05 -18.75 -0.27
N TYR A 12 3.90 -18.99 -0.88
CA TYR A 12 3.79 -19.93 -2.01
C TYR A 12 4.67 -19.49 -3.20
N LEU A 13 4.73 -18.21 -3.52
CA LEU A 13 5.55 -17.71 -4.63
C LEU A 13 7.05 -17.95 -4.43
N VAL A 14 7.53 -17.96 -3.20
CA VAL A 14 8.95 -18.14 -2.88
C VAL A 14 9.33 -19.58 -2.49
N GLY A 15 8.34 -20.50 -2.52
CA GLY A 15 8.54 -21.94 -2.22
C GLY A 15 8.59 -22.25 -0.72
N GLU A 16 7.96 -21.41 0.12
CA GLU A 16 7.79 -21.63 1.56
C GLU A 16 6.41 -22.27 1.85
N ASP A 17 6.11 -23.37 1.16
CA ASP A 17 4.79 -24.01 1.16
C ASP A 17 4.37 -24.50 2.54
N GLU A 18 5.30 -25.10 3.31
CA GLU A 18 5.02 -25.56 4.67
C GLU A 18 4.62 -24.40 5.60
N PHE A 19 5.31 -23.28 5.47
CA PHE A 19 4.98 -22.06 6.22
C PHE A 19 3.61 -21.49 5.79
N ALA A 20 3.32 -21.47 4.50
CA ALA A 20 2.04 -20.99 3.97
C ALA A 20 0.87 -21.84 4.50
N VAL A 21 1.02 -23.16 4.51
CA VAL A 21 0.02 -24.12 5.05
C VAL A 21 -0.15 -23.92 6.56
N ALA A 22 0.93 -23.83 7.32
CA ALA A 22 0.87 -23.57 8.77
C ALA A 22 0.16 -22.24 9.07
N LEU A 23 0.42 -21.21 8.26
CA LEU A 23 -0.20 -19.90 8.43
C LEU A 23 -1.67 -19.89 8.02
N SER A 24 -2.09 -20.63 6.99
CA SER A 24 -3.49 -20.69 6.55
C SER A 24 -4.41 -21.36 7.59
N GLY A 25 -3.86 -22.21 8.42
CA GLY A 25 -4.62 -23.04 9.35
C GLY A 25 -5.29 -24.24 8.66
N ASP A 26 -5.04 -24.47 7.38
CA ASP A 26 -5.57 -25.60 6.59
C ASP A 26 -4.73 -26.87 6.76
N GLY A 27 -3.87 -26.91 7.79
CA GLY A 27 -3.13 -28.12 8.12
C GLY A 27 -4.09 -29.27 8.36
N VAL A 28 -4.16 -30.22 7.42
CA VAL A 28 -4.89 -31.49 7.60
C VAL A 28 -4.36 -32.13 8.87
N PRO A 29 -5.20 -32.46 9.86
CA PRO A 29 -4.74 -33.25 10.97
C PRO A 29 -4.20 -34.54 10.37
N ALA A 30 -2.88 -34.75 10.46
CA ALA A 30 -2.31 -36.02 10.05
C ALA A 30 -2.93 -37.12 10.95
N ASP A 31 -3.57 -38.08 10.31
CA ASP A 31 -4.23 -39.23 10.93
C ASP A 31 -3.22 -40.16 11.65
N ASP A 32 -1.96 -39.86 11.60
CA ASP A 32 -0.87 -40.68 12.13
C ASP A 32 -0.23 -40.07 13.38
N GLY A 33 -0.97 -39.73 14.42
CA GLY A 33 -0.48 -39.56 15.80
C GLY A 33 0.85 -38.79 16.05
N ASN A 34 1.51 -38.28 15.03
CA ASN A 34 2.80 -37.63 15.05
C ASN A 34 2.79 -36.24 14.35
N ALA A 35 1.61 -35.63 14.23
CA ALA A 35 1.50 -34.27 13.72
C ALA A 35 1.88 -33.28 14.83
N ALA A 36 3.14 -32.97 14.93
CA ALA A 36 3.50 -31.60 15.22
C ALA A 36 2.90 -30.77 14.06
N ALA A 37 1.68 -30.24 14.25
CA ALA A 37 1.23 -29.08 13.47
C ALA A 37 2.41 -28.10 13.58
N GLY A 38 3.14 -27.89 12.48
CA GLY A 38 4.42 -27.21 12.51
C GLY A 38 4.25 -25.90 13.26
N ALA A 39 4.94 -25.74 14.37
CA ALA A 39 4.88 -24.51 15.12
C ALA A 39 5.18 -23.40 14.12
N LEU A 40 4.33 -22.40 14.05
CA LEU A 40 4.52 -21.27 13.14
C LEU A 40 5.92 -20.71 13.40
N ASP A 41 6.74 -20.67 12.37
CA ASP A 41 8.08 -20.09 12.46
C ASP A 41 7.92 -18.58 12.65
N GLU A 42 8.00 -18.15 13.92
CA GLU A 42 7.79 -16.75 14.30
C GLU A 42 8.81 -15.80 13.67
N GLU A 43 10.07 -16.26 13.49
CA GLU A 43 11.10 -15.44 12.86
C GLU A 43 10.78 -15.23 11.37
N LYS A 44 10.42 -16.28 10.67
CA LYS A 44 9.96 -16.23 9.27
C LYS A 44 8.72 -15.38 9.13
N TYR A 45 7.77 -15.52 10.05
CA TYR A 45 6.56 -14.71 10.07
C TYR A 45 6.85 -13.23 10.24
N ALA A 46 7.71 -12.86 11.19
CA ALA A 46 8.14 -11.48 11.37
C ALA A 46 8.87 -10.93 10.14
N ALA A 47 9.67 -11.77 9.45
CA ALA A 47 10.31 -11.39 8.20
C ALA A 47 9.30 -11.08 7.11
N PHE A 48 8.26 -11.91 6.92
CA PHE A 48 7.21 -11.63 5.94
C PHE A 48 6.39 -10.38 6.26
N ILE A 49 6.04 -10.13 7.53
CA ILE A 49 5.37 -8.89 7.97
C ILE A 49 6.24 -7.68 7.63
N ARG A 50 7.54 -7.75 7.89
CA ARG A 50 8.47 -6.67 7.53
C ARG A 50 8.52 -6.43 6.03
N CYS A 51 8.61 -7.49 5.21
CA CYS A 51 8.58 -7.39 3.75
C CYS A 51 7.26 -6.79 3.25
N TYR A 52 6.13 -7.17 3.87
CA TYR A 52 4.83 -6.58 3.57
C TYR A 52 4.84 -5.06 3.81
N ASN A 53 5.31 -4.61 4.96
CA ASN A 53 5.34 -3.19 5.31
C ASN A 53 6.28 -2.40 4.40
N LEU A 54 7.43 -2.95 4.00
CA LEU A 54 8.31 -2.33 2.99
C LEU A 54 7.59 -2.16 1.65
N THR A 55 6.93 -3.21 1.16
CA THR A 55 6.14 -3.16 -0.08
C THR A 55 4.98 -2.16 0.02
N LEU A 56 4.33 -2.08 1.18
CA LEU A 56 3.23 -1.14 1.45
C LEU A 56 3.70 0.30 1.34
N HIS A 57 4.83 0.61 1.95
CA HIS A 57 5.42 1.95 1.92
C HIS A 57 5.89 2.31 0.51
N GLU A 58 6.62 1.42 -0.19
CA GLU A 58 7.02 1.64 -1.59
C GLU A 58 5.79 1.92 -2.47
N THR A 59 4.74 1.10 -2.32
CA THR A 59 3.51 1.27 -3.11
C THR A 59 2.85 2.61 -2.85
N ALA A 60 2.78 3.06 -1.60
CA ALA A 60 2.15 4.33 -1.22
C ALA A 60 2.96 5.55 -1.67
N ILE A 61 4.29 5.44 -1.67
CA ILE A 61 5.18 6.54 -2.04
C ILE A 61 5.25 6.69 -3.56
N ASP A 62 5.52 5.59 -4.28
CA ASP A 62 5.96 5.64 -5.67
C ASP A 62 4.84 5.37 -6.68
N TYR A 63 3.81 4.60 -6.30
CA TYR A 63 2.82 4.13 -7.28
C TYR A 63 1.40 4.61 -6.98
N LEU A 64 0.87 4.29 -5.81
CA LEU A 64 -0.53 4.46 -5.48
C LEU A 64 -0.69 5.11 -4.09
N PRO A 65 -0.56 6.43 -4.00
CA PRO A 65 -0.67 7.13 -2.72
C PRO A 65 -2.04 6.92 -2.07
N ILE A 66 -1.99 6.57 -0.79
CA ILE A 66 -3.19 6.53 0.05
C ILE A 66 -3.56 7.96 0.38
N ARG A 67 -4.83 8.32 0.15
CA ARG A 67 -5.32 9.68 0.34
C ARG A 67 -6.14 9.81 1.61
N LYS A 68 -5.88 10.88 2.36
CA LYS A 68 -6.74 11.33 3.45
C LYS A 68 -7.19 12.76 3.21
N THR A 69 -8.42 13.04 3.59
CA THR A 69 -9.04 14.34 3.43
C THR A 69 -9.30 14.94 4.81
N VAL A 70 -8.93 16.20 4.99
CA VAL A 70 -9.16 16.95 6.22
C VAL A 70 -9.94 18.21 5.89
N ASN A 71 -11.07 18.39 6.56
CA ASN A 71 -11.86 19.63 6.49
C ASN A 71 -11.46 20.52 7.65
N THR A 72 -11.11 21.76 7.38
CA THR A 72 -10.68 22.71 8.39
C THR A 72 -11.04 24.14 7.99
N VAL A 73 -11.11 25.03 8.96
CA VAL A 73 -11.08 26.46 8.70
C VAL A 73 -9.65 26.81 8.30
N GLY A 74 -9.50 27.51 7.18
CA GLY A 74 -8.19 27.84 6.62
C GLY A 74 -7.29 28.65 7.54
N GLY A 75 -6.09 28.89 7.08
CA GLY A 75 -5.02 29.48 7.84
C GLY A 75 -3.83 28.53 7.94
N LYS A 76 -3.23 28.42 9.11
CA LYS A 76 -2.10 27.54 9.36
C LYS A 76 -2.58 26.19 9.92
N THR A 77 -2.26 25.08 9.22
CA THR A 77 -2.51 23.71 9.69
C THR A 77 -1.18 22.99 9.89
N GLU A 78 -0.86 22.63 11.13
CA GLU A 78 0.36 21.90 11.50
C GLU A 78 0.20 20.40 11.14
N PHE A 79 1.22 19.80 10.52
CA PHE A 79 1.19 18.37 10.17
C PHE A 79 1.19 17.47 11.41
N SER A 80 1.81 17.91 12.50
CA SER A 80 1.83 17.19 13.77
C SER A 80 0.44 17.02 14.41
N SER A 81 -0.52 17.87 14.06
CA SER A 81 -1.89 17.80 14.58
C SER A 81 -2.79 16.82 13.82
N LEU A 82 -2.34 16.27 12.71
CA LEU A 82 -3.18 15.48 11.80
C LEU A 82 -3.37 14.02 12.22
N GLY A 83 -2.56 13.49 13.14
CA GLY A 83 -2.63 12.09 13.58
C GLY A 83 -2.24 11.06 12.51
N PHE A 84 -1.56 11.50 11.45
CA PHE A 84 -1.00 10.64 10.40
C PHE A 84 0.24 11.30 9.76
N SER A 85 1.11 10.48 9.15
CA SER A 85 2.31 10.95 8.48
C SER A 85 1.96 11.48 7.08
N VAL A 86 2.25 12.76 6.82
CA VAL A 86 2.02 13.41 5.54
C VAL A 86 3.22 13.15 4.62
N LEU A 87 2.97 12.60 3.43
CA LEU A 87 3.96 12.50 2.35
C LEU A 87 3.97 13.77 1.51
N ARG A 88 2.79 14.23 1.10
CA ARG A 88 2.63 15.46 0.32
C ARG A 88 1.19 15.97 0.40
N VAL A 89 1.01 17.24 0.10
CA VAL A 89 -0.30 17.84 -0.14
C VAL A 89 -0.63 17.66 -1.64
N GLU A 90 -1.81 17.08 -1.93
CA GLU A 90 -2.25 16.87 -3.31
C GLU A 90 -3.15 17.99 -3.83
N GLY A 91 -3.84 18.69 -2.93
CA GLY A 91 -4.68 19.83 -3.30
C GLY A 91 -5.43 20.41 -2.11
N VAL A 92 -5.89 21.63 -2.28
CA VAL A 92 -6.76 22.34 -1.35
C VAL A 92 -7.97 22.83 -2.14
N TYR A 93 -9.16 22.57 -1.63
CA TYR A 93 -10.42 22.85 -2.31
C TYR A 93 -11.34 23.64 -1.38
N ASP A 94 -12.18 24.51 -1.94
CA ASP A 94 -13.25 25.13 -1.19
C ASP A 94 -14.46 24.17 -1.06
N LYS A 95 -15.53 24.64 -0.43
CA LYS A 95 -16.79 23.92 -0.25
C LYS A 95 -17.47 23.53 -1.58
N ASP A 96 -17.18 24.27 -2.64
CA ASP A 96 -17.77 24.06 -3.97
C ASP A 96 -16.87 23.17 -4.84
N GLY A 97 -15.72 22.72 -4.31
CA GLY A 97 -14.75 21.86 -5.00
C GLY A 97 -13.80 22.61 -5.93
N ALA A 98 -13.75 23.93 -5.87
CA ALA A 98 -12.78 24.71 -6.63
C ALA A 98 -11.41 24.68 -5.93
N GLU A 99 -10.34 24.53 -6.71
CA GLU A 99 -8.98 24.48 -6.20
C GLU A 99 -8.55 25.87 -5.71
N LEU A 100 -7.99 25.91 -4.50
CA LEU A 100 -7.51 27.11 -3.85
C LEU A 100 -5.96 27.15 -3.82
N PRO A 101 -5.37 28.35 -3.89
CA PRO A 101 -3.92 28.51 -3.73
C PRO A 101 -3.51 28.20 -2.29
N TYR A 102 -2.34 27.56 -2.14
CA TYR A 102 -1.78 27.23 -0.83
C TYR A 102 -0.25 27.29 -0.85
N LYS A 103 0.36 27.34 0.34
CA LYS A 103 1.82 27.25 0.50
C LYS A 103 2.15 26.12 1.47
N VAL A 104 3.05 25.22 1.06
CA VAL A 104 3.52 24.11 1.88
C VAL A 104 4.87 24.46 2.49
N PHE A 105 5.00 24.22 3.78
CA PHE A 105 6.23 24.32 4.56
C PHE A 105 6.57 22.95 5.15
N PRO A 106 7.80 22.70 5.62
CA PRO A 106 8.18 21.38 6.14
C PRO A 106 7.31 20.87 7.30
N THR A 107 6.72 21.76 8.09
CA THR A 107 5.93 21.40 9.29
C THR A 107 4.44 21.73 9.18
N HIS A 108 4.03 22.52 8.19
CA HIS A 108 2.65 22.98 8.09
C HIS A 108 2.28 23.40 6.67
N ILE A 109 0.98 23.56 6.45
CA ILE A 109 0.42 24.19 5.25
C ILE A 109 -0.29 25.49 5.63
N VAL A 110 -0.23 26.48 4.75
CA VAL A 110 -0.98 27.75 4.87
C VAL A 110 -1.96 27.85 3.71
N THR A 111 -3.22 28.06 4.05
CA THR A 111 -4.35 28.17 3.13
C THR A 111 -5.09 29.49 3.35
N PRO A 112 -5.96 29.95 2.42
CA PRO A 112 -6.85 31.06 2.64
C PRO A 112 -7.71 30.87 3.89
N LEU A 113 -8.11 31.98 4.55
CA LEU A 113 -8.97 31.98 5.74
C LEU A 113 -10.45 31.76 5.36
N THR A 114 -10.77 30.56 4.94
CA THR A 114 -12.13 30.10 4.62
C THR A 114 -12.23 28.61 4.92
N ASP A 115 -13.42 28.03 4.88
CA ASP A 115 -13.59 26.59 5.01
C ASP A 115 -12.92 25.91 3.81
N VAL A 116 -11.98 25.03 4.12
CA VAL A 116 -11.19 24.31 3.10
C VAL A 116 -11.16 22.82 3.36
N THR A 117 -11.08 22.10 2.25
CA THR A 117 -10.85 20.65 2.21
C THR A 117 -9.43 20.42 1.69
N ILE A 118 -8.57 19.87 2.53
CA ILE A 118 -7.18 19.57 2.17
C ILE A 118 -7.05 18.07 1.89
N VAL A 119 -6.49 17.71 0.76
CA VAL A 119 -6.21 16.33 0.36
C VAL A 119 -4.72 16.05 0.53
N PHE A 120 -4.42 15.07 1.38
CA PHE A 120 -3.07 14.61 1.65
C PHE A 120 -2.81 13.23 1.05
N ALA A 121 -1.65 13.02 0.46
CA ALA A 121 -1.05 11.70 0.34
C ALA A 121 -0.36 11.36 1.65
N VAL A 122 -0.62 10.18 2.20
CA VAL A 122 -0.15 9.79 3.53
C VAL A 122 0.68 8.52 3.47
N LEU A 123 1.67 8.43 4.37
CA LEU A 123 2.37 7.18 4.61
C LEU A 123 1.46 6.32 5.50
N PRO A 124 1.10 5.10 5.06
CA PRO A 124 0.36 4.18 5.92
C PRO A 124 1.22 3.77 7.12
N PRO A 125 0.61 3.52 8.29
CA PRO A 125 1.31 2.90 9.40
C PRO A 125 1.70 1.46 9.06
N ASP A 126 2.65 0.90 9.80
CA ASP A 126 2.97 -0.51 9.73
C ASP A 126 1.73 -1.34 10.12
N CYS A 127 1.49 -2.39 9.35
CA CYS A 127 0.38 -3.30 9.56
C CYS A 127 0.84 -4.57 10.29
N ALA A 128 -0.06 -5.11 11.12
CA ALA A 128 0.01 -6.46 11.66
C ALA A 128 -0.75 -7.44 10.73
N ALA A 129 -0.60 -8.73 10.98
CA ALA A 129 -1.16 -9.77 10.12
C ALA A 129 -2.68 -9.77 10.02
N ASP A 130 -3.35 -9.45 11.12
CA ASP A 130 -4.81 -9.44 11.19
C ASP A 130 -5.43 -8.14 10.65
N ASP A 131 -4.59 -7.16 10.31
CA ASP A 131 -5.05 -5.91 9.73
C ASP A 131 -5.63 -6.15 8.32
N GLY A 132 -6.56 -5.27 7.95
CA GLY A 132 -7.12 -5.27 6.61
C GLY A 132 -6.08 -4.86 5.57
N PHE A 133 -6.14 -5.49 4.40
CA PHE A 133 -5.28 -5.12 3.27
C PHE A 133 -5.62 -3.70 2.80
N ALA A 134 -4.65 -2.79 2.85
CA ALA A 134 -4.85 -1.37 2.58
C ALA A 134 -5.41 -1.07 1.18
N TYR A 135 -5.12 -1.93 0.20
CA TYR A 135 -5.56 -1.79 -1.19
C TYR A 135 -6.72 -2.72 -1.58
N ASP A 136 -7.40 -3.35 -0.61
CA ASP A 136 -8.48 -4.33 -0.85
C ASP A 136 -9.59 -3.84 -1.80
N LYS A 137 -9.91 -2.55 -1.73
CA LYS A 137 -10.94 -1.91 -2.58
C LYS A 137 -10.35 -1.25 -3.83
N THR A 138 -9.10 -1.55 -4.16
CA THR A 138 -8.43 -0.99 -5.33
C THR A 138 -8.28 -2.05 -6.42
N ARG A 139 -7.64 -1.69 -7.51
CA ARG A 139 -7.30 -2.61 -8.61
C ARG A 139 -6.00 -3.40 -8.36
N VAL A 140 -5.31 -3.11 -7.28
CA VAL A 140 -4.14 -3.90 -6.87
C VAL A 140 -4.65 -5.12 -6.14
N SER A 141 -4.61 -6.26 -6.81
CA SER A 141 -4.99 -7.54 -6.19
C SER A 141 -3.94 -8.00 -5.20
N LYS A 142 -4.34 -8.91 -4.29
CA LYS A 142 -3.41 -9.56 -3.36
C LYS A 142 -2.22 -10.20 -4.09
N ASN A 143 -2.46 -10.81 -5.25
CA ASN A 143 -1.44 -11.51 -6.01
C ASN A 143 -0.38 -10.55 -6.58
N ILE A 144 -0.80 -9.34 -7.00
CA ILE A 144 0.15 -8.29 -7.42
C ILE A 144 0.98 -7.86 -6.21
N PHE A 145 0.34 -7.62 -5.08
CA PHE A 145 1.03 -7.19 -3.88
C PHE A 145 1.98 -8.26 -3.32
N ALA A 146 1.56 -9.53 -3.37
CA ALA A 146 2.37 -10.68 -3.00
C ALA A 146 3.69 -10.78 -3.81
N LEU A 147 3.70 -10.33 -5.08
CA LEU A 147 4.94 -10.25 -5.87
C LEU A 147 5.96 -9.27 -5.26
N GLY A 148 5.50 -8.13 -4.73
CA GLY A 148 6.36 -7.18 -4.03
C GLY A 148 6.92 -7.78 -2.75
N VAL A 149 6.06 -8.39 -1.93
CA VAL A 149 6.47 -9.07 -0.69
C VAL A 149 7.47 -10.20 -0.98
N ALA A 150 7.22 -11.01 -2.02
CA ALA A 150 8.13 -12.07 -2.45
C ALA A 150 9.49 -11.52 -2.90
N SER A 151 9.50 -10.38 -3.58
CA SER A 151 10.74 -9.69 -3.97
C SER A 151 11.59 -9.31 -2.76
N GLU A 152 10.97 -8.63 -1.78
CA GLU A 152 11.64 -8.21 -0.55
C GLU A 152 12.15 -9.40 0.26
N TYR A 153 11.34 -10.46 0.37
CA TYR A 153 11.73 -11.68 1.08
C TYR A 153 12.91 -12.39 0.41
N CYS A 154 12.89 -12.54 -0.92
CA CYS A 154 14.01 -13.09 -1.67
C CYS A 154 15.28 -12.25 -1.51
N PHE A 155 15.15 -10.91 -1.50
CA PHE A 155 16.27 -10.00 -1.29
C PHE A 155 16.92 -10.19 0.08
N LEU A 156 16.11 -10.25 1.15
CA LEU A 156 16.59 -10.50 2.52
C LEU A 156 17.32 -11.83 2.66
N ASN A 157 16.93 -12.84 1.90
CA ASN A 157 17.52 -14.19 1.92
C ASN A 157 18.66 -14.37 0.90
N GLY A 158 19.15 -13.30 0.26
CA GLY A 158 20.28 -13.36 -0.69
C GLY A 158 19.92 -13.95 -2.06
N ARG A 159 18.65 -14.19 -2.35
CA ARG A 159 18.15 -14.73 -3.62
C ARG A 159 17.93 -13.60 -4.64
N TYR A 160 18.98 -12.86 -4.94
CA TYR A 160 18.90 -11.59 -5.70
C TYR A 160 18.32 -11.71 -7.11
N THR A 161 18.59 -12.81 -7.82
CA THR A 161 18.04 -13.03 -9.18
C THR A 161 16.52 -13.20 -9.14
N GLU A 162 16.02 -13.92 -8.15
CA GLU A 162 14.58 -14.13 -7.96
C GLU A 162 13.92 -12.83 -7.50
N ALA A 163 14.55 -12.12 -6.56
CA ALA A 163 14.10 -10.82 -6.09
C ALA A 163 13.91 -9.83 -7.26
N ASP A 164 14.88 -9.71 -8.16
CA ASP A 164 14.78 -8.84 -9.33
C ASP A 164 13.65 -9.27 -10.29
N ASN A 165 13.46 -10.57 -10.48
CA ASN A 165 12.37 -11.09 -11.31
C ASN A 165 10.98 -10.75 -10.71
N PHE A 166 10.81 -10.92 -9.40
CA PHE A 166 9.57 -10.55 -8.70
C PHE A 166 9.35 -9.04 -8.71
N ALA A 167 10.40 -8.24 -8.46
CA ALA A 167 10.33 -6.78 -8.51
C ALA A 167 9.87 -6.28 -9.89
N LYS A 168 10.43 -6.81 -10.98
CA LYS A 168 10.02 -6.45 -12.34
C LYS A 168 8.56 -6.76 -12.61
N LYS A 169 8.07 -7.95 -12.20
CA LYS A 169 6.67 -8.34 -12.35
C LYS A 169 5.75 -7.43 -11.52
N PHE A 170 6.13 -7.14 -10.27
CA PHE A 170 5.39 -6.24 -9.38
C PHE A 170 5.26 -4.85 -9.99
N ARG A 171 6.38 -4.22 -10.36
CA ARG A 171 6.39 -2.87 -10.96
C ARG A 171 5.58 -2.80 -12.24
N ALA A 172 5.71 -3.80 -13.12
CA ALA A 172 4.91 -3.86 -14.35
C ALA A 172 3.41 -3.93 -14.04
N ALA A 173 2.99 -4.77 -13.09
CA ALA A 173 1.58 -4.94 -12.74
C ALA A 173 1.00 -3.72 -12.02
N VAL A 174 1.73 -3.13 -11.07
CA VAL A 174 1.28 -1.93 -10.33
C VAL A 174 1.18 -0.73 -11.26
N ASN A 175 2.09 -0.54 -12.21
CA ASN A 175 2.05 0.56 -13.17
C ASN A 175 0.85 0.47 -14.13
N VAL A 176 0.38 -0.73 -14.46
CA VAL A 176 -0.81 -0.92 -15.29
C VAL A 176 -2.11 -0.66 -14.52
N ALA A 177 -2.14 -0.94 -13.23
CA ALA A 177 -3.33 -0.78 -12.40
C ALA A 177 -3.94 0.65 -12.41
N PRO A 178 -3.15 1.76 -12.39
CA PRO A 178 -3.67 3.12 -12.46
C PRO A 178 -4.17 3.55 -13.84
N THR A 179 -3.65 2.99 -14.94
CA THR A 179 -3.94 3.44 -16.31
C THR A 179 -5.39 3.21 -16.71
N LEU A 180 -6.12 2.36 -15.97
CA LEU A 180 -7.56 2.18 -16.10
C LEU A 180 -8.37 3.27 -15.38
N ARG A 181 -7.76 4.33 -14.89
CA ARG A 181 -8.49 5.52 -14.47
C ARG A 181 -9.12 6.11 -15.74
N GLY A 182 -10.45 6.14 -15.77
CA GLY A 182 -11.18 6.98 -16.69
C GLY A 182 -10.76 8.43 -16.45
N GLY A 183 -9.61 8.81 -16.98
CA GLY A 183 -9.25 10.20 -17.08
C GLY A 183 -10.35 10.86 -17.86
N ARG A 184 -10.94 11.94 -17.34
CA ARG A 184 -11.76 12.83 -18.13
C ARG A 184 -10.91 13.19 -19.34
N MET A 185 -11.19 12.54 -20.48
CA MET A 185 -10.64 13.00 -21.76
C MET A 185 -11.13 14.43 -21.90
N LYS A 186 -10.23 15.40 -21.75
CA LYS A 186 -10.54 16.75 -22.19
C LYS A 186 -10.84 16.60 -23.68
N PRO A 187 -12.06 16.96 -24.14
CA PRO A 187 -12.32 16.91 -25.55
C PRO A 187 -11.25 17.74 -26.26
N ALA A 188 -10.61 17.16 -27.26
CA ALA A 188 -9.66 17.89 -28.07
C ALA A 188 -10.36 19.20 -28.48
N LYS A 189 -9.73 20.37 -28.24
CA LYS A 189 -10.25 21.63 -28.75
C LYS A 189 -10.42 21.43 -30.25
N ARG A 190 -11.66 21.38 -30.70
CA ARG A 190 -11.97 21.50 -32.13
C ARG A 190 -11.33 22.81 -32.59
N TRP A 191 -10.37 22.74 -33.46
CA TRP A 191 -9.86 23.89 -34.16
C TRP A 191 -11.06 24.47 -34.89
N GLY A 192 -11.55 25.61 -34.42
CA GLY A 192 -12.55 26.36 -35.16
C GLY A 192 -11.91 26.84 -36.46
N LEU A 193 -12.58 26.54 -37.55
CA LEU A 193 -12.46 27.27 -38.82
C LEU A 193 -12.99 28.66 -38.63
#